data_9585210e1dfe0d4c00f114c56cd270e3
#
_entry.id   9585210e1dfe0d4c00f114c56cd270e3
#
_cell.length_a   1.000
_cell.length_b   1.000
_cell.length_c   1.000
_cell.angle_alpha   90.00
_cell.angle_beta   90.00
_cell.angle_gamma   90.00
#
_symmetry.space_group_name_H-M   'P 1'
#
loop_
_entity.id
_entity.type
_entity.pdbx_description
1 polymer ?
#
loop_
_entity_poly.entity_id
_entity_poly.type
_entity_poly.pdbx_seq_one_letter_code
_entity_poly.pdbx_strand_id
1 'polypeptide(L)'
;IGEDLEPYHEILRGHQGKPYYVPDKKEFLAYDNPFHWENTPEAEAFRNFLLTKTTVPEDKLEAVFIDIYYGLHCMNAGFEDVMNRLDEIGVKFRRKVDIGDFAEVYTPFHNHVRMQYNRGHTPDELTAMYPPEERIPKSISFGPNIRQAIADGTMNPDELRQGILAMEMPSEELRMNFLKEIAEIQNGTKPKKVGRNDPCPCGSGKKYKK
;
A
#
# COMPACT_ATOMS: atom_id res chain seq x y z
N ILE A 1 -14.85 -21.88 -13.62
CA ILE A 1 -13.64 -21.82 -12.77
C ILE A 1 -12.50 -21.33 -13.65
N GLY A 2 -12.38 -20.05 -13.92
CA GLY A 2 -11.37 -19.53 -14.87
C GLY A 2 -11.07 -18.04 -14.81
N GLU A 3 -11.82 -17.24 -14.11
CA GLU A 3 -11.70 -15.78 -14.20
C GLU A 3 -11.10 -15.08 -12.97
N ASP A 4 -10.91 -15.74 -11.82
CA ASP A 4 -10.43 -15.11 -10.58
C ASP A 4 -9.08 -15.65 -10.06
N LEU A 5 -8.18 -16.09 -10.93
CA LEU A 5 -6.84 -16.51 -10.51
C LEU A 5 -5.80 -15.38 -10.51
N GLU A 6 -6.13 -14.20 -11.03
CA GLU A 6 -5.22 -13.04 -11.06
C GLU A 6 -4.76 -12.63 -9.66
N PRO A 7 -5.61 -12.50 -8.63
CA PRO A 7 -5.16 -12.17 -7.27
C PRO A 7 -4.19 -13.20 -6.70
N TYR A 8 -4.44 -14.49 -6.96
CA TYR A 8 -3.56 -15.57 -6.51
C TYR A 8 -2.19 -15.53 -7.22
N HIS A 9 -2.17 -15.28 -8.53
CA HIS A 9 -0.91 -15.10 -9.26
C HIS A 9 -0.13 -13.88 -8.81
N GLU A 10 -0.80 -12.83 -8.41
CA GLU A 10 -0.17 -11.64 -7.85
C GLU A 10 0.49 -11.94 -6.49
N ILE A 11 -0.22 -12.64 -5.60
CA ILE A 11 0.35 -13.12 -4.33
C ILE A 11 1.59 -13.99 -4.58
N LEU A 12 1.51 -14.94 -5.51
CA LEU A 12 2.66 -15.80 -5.83
C LEU A 12 3.85 -15.01 -6.40
N ARG A 13 3.60 -13.97 -7.20
CA ARG A 13 4.64 -13.06 -7.67
C ARG A 13 5.30 -12.31 -6.50
N GLY A 14 4.50 -11.85 -5.56
CA GLY A 14 4.96 -11.19 -4.34
C GLY A 14 5.84 -12.07 -3.45
N HIS A 15 5.69 -13.40 -3.53
CA HIS A 15 6.48 -14.35 -2.77
C HIS A 15 7.95 -14.47 -3.24
N GLN A 16 8.27 -14.08 -4.47
CA GLN A 16 9.61 -14.31 -5.03
C GLN A 16 10.70 -13.63 -4.20
N GLY A 17 11.71 -14.41 -3.81
CA GLY A 17 12.85 -13.92 -3.04
C GLY A 17 12.61 -13.73 -1.53
N LYS A 18 11.37 -13.83 -1.06
CA LYS A 18 11.05 -13.69 0.37
C LYS A 18 11.14 -15.03 1.09
N PRO A 19 11.72 -15.11 2.31
CA PRO A 19 11.65 -16.29 3.17
C PRO A 19 10.22 -16.49 3.68
N TYR A 20 9.89 -17.68 4.17
CA TYR A 20 8.66 -17.89 4.92
C TYR A 20 8.84 -17.45 6.38
N TYR A 21 7.85 -16.74 6.90
CA TYR A 21 7.72 -16.59 8.34
C TYR A 21 7.28 -17.92 8.95
N VAL A 22 7.99 -18.35 9.99
CA VAL A 22 7.67 -19.58 10.72
C VAL A 22 7.38 -19.17 12.18
N PRO A 23 6.09 -19.10 12.56
CA PRO A 23 5.69 -18.75 13.92
C PRO A 23 6.14 -19.82 14.93
N ASP A 24 6.26 -19.46 16.19
CA ASP A 24 6.38 -20.42 17.24
C ASP A 24 5.08 -21.24 17.41
N LYS A 25 5.14 -22.33 18.18
CA LYS A 25 3.97 -23.22 18.37
C LYS A 25 2.77 -22.49 18.98
N LYS A 26 3.00 -21.58 19.91
CA LYS A 26 1.91 -20.85 20.60
C LYS A 26 1.23 -19.89 19.65
N GLU A 27 2.00 -19.14 18.90
CA GLU A 27 1.52 -18.23 17.87
C GLU A 27 0.78 -19.01 16.77
N PHE A 28 1.38 -20.12 16.28
CA PHE A 28 0.74 -20.95 15.27
C PHE A 28 -0.64 -21.46 15.70
N LEU A 29 -0.78 -21.89 16.96
CA LEU A 29 -2.05 -22.38 17.49
C LEU A 29 -3.12 -21.27 17.63
N ALA A 30 -2.73 -20.00 17.72
CA ALA A 30 -3.68 -18.89 17.75
C ALA A 30 -4.43 -18.74 16.42
N TYR A 31 -3.79 -19.08 15.31
CA TYR A 31 -4.40 -19.07 13.98
C TYR A 31 -5.39 -20.22 13.70
N ASP A 32 -5.64 -21.12 14.68
CA ASP A 32 -6.78 -22.05 14.60
C ASP A 32 -8.13 -21.30 14.68
N ASN A 33 -8.13 -20.11 15.26
CA ASN A 33 -9.27 -19.20 15.18
C ASN A 33 -9.24 -18.44 13.84
N PRO A 34 -10.23 -18.62 12.94
CA PRO A 34 -10.26 -17.95 11.65
C PRO A 34 -10.41 -16.43 11.74
N PHE A 35 -10.79 -15.90 12.91
CA PHE A 35 -10.90 -14.46 13.18
C PHE A 35 -9.75 -13.95 14.07
N HIS A 36 -8.67 -14.72 14.15
CA HIS A 36 -7.50 -14.28 14.90
C HIS A 36 -6.83 -13.10 14.22
N TRP A 37 -6.46 -12.13 15.01
CA TRP A 37 -5.59 -11.03 14.61
C TRP A 37 -4.55 -10.77 15.72
N GLU A 38 -3.41 -10.27 15.35
CA GLU A 38 -2.34 -10.00 16.30
C GLU A 38 -2.63 -8.69 17.05
N ASN A 39 -2.80 -8.82 18.37
CA ASN A 39 -3.05 -7.68 19.23
C ASN A 39 -1.75 -6.89 19.47
N THR A 40 -1.41 -6.02 18.53
CA THR A 40 -0.28 -5.11 18.64
C THR A 40 -0.74 -3.73 19.10
N PRO A 41 0.15 -2.90 19.67
CA PRO A 41 -0.18 -1.49 20.00
C PRO A 41 -0.72 -0.71 18.82
N GLU A 42 -0.22 -0.96 17.61
CA GLU A 42 -0.63 -0.32 16.37
C GLU A 42 -2.06 -0.74 15.97
N ALA A 43 -2.40 -2.01 16.13
CA ALA A 43 -3.74 -2.52 15.89
C ALA A 43 -4.74 -1.89 16.87
N GLU A 44 -4.39 -1.80 18.14
CA GLU A 44 -5.24 -1.12 19.14
C GLU A 44 -5.38 0.39 18.87
N ALA A 45 -4.29 1.05 18.45
CA ALA A 45 -4.36 2.47 18.06
C ALA A 45 -5.31 2.69 16.87
N PHE A 46 -5.24 1.80 15.87
CA PHE A 46 -6.12 1.86 14.72
C PHE A 46 -7.58 1.58 15.09
N ARG A 47 -7.85 0.58 15.92
CA ARG A 47 -9.21 0.31 16.45
C ARG A 47 -9.77 1.51 17.21
N ASN A 48 -8.96 2.11 18.08
CA ASN A 48 -9.36 3.32 18.82
C ASN A 48 -9.63 4.50 17.88
N PHE A 49 -8.85 4.66 16.82
CA PHE A 49 -9.12 5.66 15.79
C PHE A 49 -10.47 5.41 15.11
N LEU A 50 -10.75 4.20 14.65
CA LEU A 50 -12.04 3.85 14.05
C LEU A 50 -13.21 4.21 14.97
N LEU A 51 -13.12 3.89 16.25
CA LEU A 51 -14.17 4.15 17.23
C LEU A 51 -14.36 5.65 17.50
N THR A 52 -13.26 6.40 17.67
CA THR A 52 -13.31 7.78 18.18
C THR A 52 -13.32 8.84 17.08
N LYS A 53 -12.74 8.54 15.92
CA LYS A 53 -12.54 9.50 14.83
C LYS A 53 -13.42 9.24 13.61
N THR A 54 -14.14 8.12 13.58
CA THR A 54 -15.08 7.79 12.49
C THR A 54 -16.51 7.59 12.99
N THR A 55 -17.41 7.34 12.05
CA THR A 55 -18.84 7.06 12.36
C THR A 55 -19.10 5.58 12.65
N VAL A 56 -18.08 4.75 12.83
CA VAL A 56 -18.24 3.33 13.18
C VAL A 56 -18.97 3.22 14.52
N PRO A 57 -20.12 2.51 14.59
CA PRO A 57 -20.79 2.20 15.83
C PRO A 57 -19.96 1.21 16.67
N GLU A 58 -19.99 1.34 17.98
CA GLU A 58 -19.20 0.51 18.89
C GLU A 58 -19.51 -1.00 18.73
N ASP A 59 -20.78 -1.33 18.53
CA ASP A 59 -21.25 -2.71 18.30
C ASP A 59 -20.80 -3.31 16.95
N LYS A 60 -20.33 -2.48 16.02
CA LYS A 60 -19.80 -2.90 14.72
C LYS A 60 -18.30 -2.77 14.58
N LEU A 61 -17.63 -2.19 15.58
CA LEU A 61 -16.18 -1.92 15.51
C LEU A 61 -15.38 -3.17 15.18
N GLU A 62 -15.66 -4.28 15.87
CA GLU A 62 -14.91 -5.53 15.65
C GLU A 62 -15.09 -6.06 14.23
N ALA A 63 -16.31 -6.04 13.71
CA ALA A 63 -16.58 -6.50 12.35
C ALA A 63 -15.88 -5.63 11.30
N VAL A 64 -15.90 -4.30 11.46
CA VAL A 64 -15.21 -3.37 10.54
C VAL A 64 -13.70 -3.55 10.64
N PHE A 65 -13.16 -3.69 11.85
CA PHE A 65 -11.72 -3.89 12.06
C PHE A 65 -11.24 -5.19 11.42
N ILE A 66 -11.95 -6.30 11.67
CA ILE A 66 -11.63 -7.61 11.09
C ILE A 66 -11.70 -7.56 9.55
N ASP A 67 -12.70 -6.93 8.97
CA ASP A 67 -12.84 -6.80 7.52
C ASP A 67 -11.62 -6.09 6.91
N ILE A 68 -11.16 -4.99 7.52
CA ILE A 68 -9.94 -4.28 7.10
C ILE A 68 -8.70 -5.15 7.31
N TYR A 69 -8.56 -5.75 8.50
CA TYR A 69 -7.41 -6.62 8.80
C TYR A 69 -7.26 -7.75 7.79
N TYR A 70 -8.36 -8.40 7.42
CA TYR A 70 -8.34 -9.46 6.40
C TYR A 70 -8.03 -8.95 5.01
N GLY A 71 -8.49 -7.76 4.66
CA GLY A 71 -8.10 -7.10 3.42
C GLY A 71 -6.58 -6.96 3.30
N LEU A 72 -5.92 -6.52 4.38
CA LEU A 72 -4.46 -6.41 4.45
C LEU A 72 -3.79 -7.79 4.47
N HIS A 73 -4.25 -8.67 5.36
CA HIS A 73 -3.64 -9.98 5.60
C HIS A 73 -3.70 -10.90 4.38
N CYS A 74 -4.88 -11.02 3.76
CA CYS A 74 -5.14 -12.00 2.70
C CYS A 74 -5.07 -11.41 1.28
N MET A 75 -5.51 -10.15 1.11
CA MET A 75 -5.75 -9.57 -0.21
C MET A 75 -4.71 -8.52 -0.62
N ASN A 76 -3.71 -8.26 0.22
CA ASN A 76 -2.72 -7.22 -0.01
C ASN A 76 -3.35 -5.84 -0.26
N ALA A 77 -4.46 -5.55 0.43
CA ALA A 77 -5.16 -4.28 0.29
C ALA A 77 -4.26 -3.10 0.67
N GLY A 78 -4.21 -2.10 -0.19
CA GLY A 78 -3.47 -0.87 0.07
C GLY A 78 -4.31 0.18 0.79
N PHE A 79 -3.72 1.36 0.96
CA PHE A 79 -4.39 2.51 1.59
C PHE A 79 -5.70 2.88 0.87
N GLU A 80 -5.66 2.93 -0.46
CA GLU A 80 -6.83 3.29 -1.29
C GLU A 80 -7.95 2.24 -1.16
N ASP A 81 -7.60 0.96 -1.12
CA ASP A 81 -8.57 -0.13 -0.97
C ASP A 81 -9.30 -0.03 0.36
N VAL A 82 -8.56 0.28 1.44
CA VAL A 82 -9.17 0.47 2.77
C VAL A 82 -10.06 1.71 2.79
N MET A 83 -9.65 2.80 2.17
CA MET A 83 -10.48 4.01 2.06
C MET A 83 -11.77 3.75 1.29
N ASN A 84 -11.68 3.08 0.14
CA ASN A 84 -12.83 2.68 -0.66
C ASN A 84 -13.75 1.76 0.13
N ARG A 85 -13.18 0.80 0.86
CA ARG A 85 -13.95 -0.12 1.69
C ARG A 85 -14.72 0.58 2.80
N LEU A 86 -14.09 1.54 3.48
CA LEU A 86 -14.75 2.36 4.49
C LEU A 86 -15.94 3.15 3.90
N ASP A 87 -15.75 3.72 2.71
CA ASP A 87 -16.83 4.47 2.01
C ASP A 87 -17.98 3.54 1.60
N GLU A 88 -17.69 2.36 1.03
CA GLU A 88 -18.67 1.35 0.65
C GLU A 88 -19.58 0.92 1.81
N ILE A 89 -18.99 0.76 3.00
CA ILE A 89 -19.76 0.39 4.21
C ILE A 89 -20.36 1.60 4.93
N GLY A 90 -20.23 2.81 4.35
CA GLY A 90 -20.82 4.05 4.84
C GLY A 90 -20.11 4.66 6.05
N VAL A 91 -18.86 4.26 6.33
CA VAL A 91 -18.04 4.84 7.41
C VAL A 91 -17.43 6.14 6.94
N LYS A 92 -17.62 7.20 7.73
CA LYS A 92 -17.10 8.55 7.44
C LYS A 92 -16.25 9.07 8.58
N PHE A 93 -15.28 9.90 8.26
CA PHE A 93 -14.53 10.64 9.29
C PHE A 93 -15.42 11.64 10.01
N ARG A 94 -15.19 11.80 11.31
CA ARG A 94 -15.88 12.82 12.11
C ARG A 94 -15.31 14.20 11.75
N ARG A 95 -16.06 15.23 12.08
CA ARG A 95 -15.68 16.62 11.83
C ARG A 95 -14.28 16.93 12.38
N LYS A 96 -13.46 17.59 11.56
CA LYS A 96 -12.06 17.96 11.81
C LYS A 96 -11.03 16.82 11.76
N VAL A 97 -11.44 15.64 11.32
CA VAL A 97 -10.49 14.54 11.03
C VAL A 97 -10.27 14.52 9.53
N ASP A 98 -9.04 14.45 9.10
CA ASP A 98 -8.68 14.39 7.70
C ASP A 98 -7.96 13.09 7.34
N ILE A 99 -7.59 12.98 6.07
CA ILE A 99 -6.91 11.80 5.54
C ILE A 99 -5.48 11.66 6.11
N GLY A 100 -4.86 12.77 6.53
CA GLY A 100 -3.55 12.76 7.18
C GLY A 100 -3.63 12.12 8.56
N ASP A 101 -4.64 12.50 9.38
CA ASP A 101 -4.88 11.87 10.68
C ASP A 101 -5.08 10.34 10.54
N PHE A 102 -5.78 9.91 9.48
CA PHE A 102 -5.96 8.48 9.19
C PHE A 102 -4.64 7.81 8.82
N ALA A 103 -3.86 8.43 7.94
CA ALA A 103 -2.58 7.87 7.48
C ALA A 103 -1.58 7.68 8.64
N GLU A 104 -1.58 8.59 9.63
CA GLU A 104 -0.71 8.50 10.82
C GLU A 104 -0.95 7.24 11.65
N VAL A 105 -2.18 6.74 11.72
CA VAL A 105 -2.52 5.51 12.47
C VAL A 105 -2.55 4.28 11.57
N TYR A 106 -2.96 4.45 10.30
CA TYR A 106 -3.04 3.36 9.34
C TYR A 106 -1.65 2.83 8.97
N THR A 107 -0.68 3.71 8.71
CA THR A 107 0.64 3.27 8.24
C THR A 107 1.38 2.39 9.25
N PRO A 108 1.48 2.75 10.54
CA PRO A 108 2.04 1.84 11.53
C PRO A 108 1.25 0.52 11.64
N PHE A 109 -0.08 0.57 11.63
CA PHE A 109 -0.91 -0.64 11.67
C PHE A 109 -0.64 -1.55 10.47
N HIS A 110 -0.72 -1.02 9.26
CA HIS A 110 -0.42 -1.76 8.02
C HIS A 110 0.96 -2.44 8.09
N ASN A 111 1.97 -1.71 8.57
CA ASN A 111 3.34 -2.19 8.62
C ASN A 111 3.56 -3.33 9.64
N HIS A 112 2.63 -3.49 10.59
CA HIS A 112 2.68 -4.55 11.61
C HIS A 112 1.68 -5.69 11.34
N VAL A 113 0.91 -5.65 10.24
CA VAL A 113 0.06 -6.79 9.84
C VAL A 113 0.87 -7.83 9.09
N ARG A 114 0.76 -9.10 9.50
CA ARG A 114 1.32 -10.23 8.74
C ARG A 114 0.52 -10.45 7.46
N MET A 115 1.20 -10.49 6.32
CA MET A 115 0.55 -10.55 5.01
C MET A 115 0.89 -11.85 4.28
N GLN A 116 -0.11 -12.49 3.68
CA GLN A 116 0.12 -13.64 2.80
C GLN A 116 1.04 -13.28 1.62
N TYR A 117 0.86 -12.09 1.05
CA TYR A 117 1.73 -11.55 0.01
C TYR A 117 3.21 -11.50 0.42
N ASN A 118 3.48 -11.34 1.71
CA ASN A 118 4.79 -11.30 2.31
C ASN A 118 5.24 -12.64 2.92
N ARG A 119 4.60 -13.74 2.56
CA ARG A 119 4.86 -15.07 3.14
C ARG A 119 4.74 -15.09 4.67
N GLY A 120 3.79 -14.35 5.23
CA GLY A 120 3.54 -14.26 6.67
C GLY A 120 4.40 -13.24 7.40
N HIS A 121 5.33 -12.56 6.74
CA HIS A 121 6.05 -11.45 7.36
C HIS A 121 5.22 -10.17 7.36
N THR A 122 5.48 -9.32 8.35
CA THR A 122 5.04 -7.93 8.30
C THR A 122 5.93 -7.12 7.34
N PRO A 123 5.44 -5.99 6.78
CA PRO A 123 6.28 -5.08 6.00
C PRO A 123 7.54 -4.61 6.74
N ASP A 124 7.45 -4.32 8.04
CA ASP A 124 8.58 -3.88 8.85
C ASP A 124 9.63 -4.99 9.05
N GLU A 125 9.19 -6.25 9.29
CA GLU A 125 10.10 -7.39 9.36
C GLU A 125 10.87 -7.58 8.05
N LEU A 126 10.18 -7.52 6.90
CA LEU A 126 10.85 -7.63 5.61
C LEU A 126 11.83 -6.49 5.38
N THR A 127 11.42 -5.26 5.70
CA THR A 127 12.29 -4.10 5.59
C THR A 127 13.55 -4.25 6.45
N ALA A 128 13.40 -4.80 7.67
CA ALA A 128 14.53 -5.03 8.57
C ALA A 128 15.53 -6.09 8.07
N MET A 129 15.10 -7.00 7.19
CA MET A 129 15.98 -8.02 6.59
C MET A 129 16.98 -7.45 5.57
N TYR A 130 16.71 -6.25 5.04
CA TYR A 130 17.59 -5.61 4.08
C TYR A 130 18.52 -4.60 4.75
N PRO A 131 19.77 -4.45 4.30
CA PRO A 131 20.65 -3.38 4.74
C PRO A 131 20.01 -2.01 4.50
N PRO A 132 20.32 -0.99 5.33
CA PRO A 132 19.73 0.34 5.18
C PRO A 132 19.88 0.92 3.77
N GLU A 133 21.00 0.64 3.10
CA GLU A 133 21.30 1.11 1.74
C GLU A 133 20.38 0.50 0.69
N GLU A 134 19.85 -0.70 0.93
CA GLU A 134 18.96 -1.41 0.03
C GLU A 134 17.48 -1.09 0.30
N ARG A 135 17.16 -0.44 1.44
CA ARG A 135 15.79 -0.05 1.81
C ARG A 135 15.30 1.16 1.04
N ILE A 136 16.22 1.93 0.47
CA ILE A 136 15.89 3.11 -0.32
C ILE A 136 15.45 2.66 -1.72
N PRO A 137 14.22 2.98 -2.16
CA PRO A 137 13.78 2.64 -3.50
C PRO A 137 14.67 3.34 -4.53
N LYS A 138 15.10 2.59 -5.55
CA LYS A 138 15.92 3.14 -6.65
C LYS A 138 15.11 4.00 -7.61
N SER A 139 13.81 3.81 -7.64
CA SER A 139 12.89 4.63 -8.43
C SER A 139 11.53 4.68 -7.76
N ILE A 140 10.89 5.83 -7.85
CA ILE A 140 9.51 6.06 -7.41
C ILE A 140 8.79 6.71 -8.57
N SER A 141 7.51 6.41 -8.76
CA SER A 141 6.66 7.06 -9.77
C SER A 141 5.31 7.43 -9.18
N PHE A 142 4.69 8.46 -9.75
CA PHE A 142 3.32 8.81 -9.38
C PHE A 142 2.34 7.71 -9.76
N GLY A 143 1.38 7.45 -8.88
CA GLY A 143 0.26 6.59 -9.18
C GLY A 143 -0.63 7.18 -10.30
N PRO A 144 -1.51 6.36 -10.92
CA PRO A 144 -2.32 6.76 -12.06
C PRO A 144 -3.22 7.97 -11.73
N ASN A 145 -3.76 8.08 -10.53
CA ASN A 145 -4.63 9.17 -10.11
C ASN A 145 -3.90 10.51 -10.06
N ILE A 146 -2.67 10.53 -9.49
CA ILE A 146 -1.84 11.75 -9.45
C ILE A 146 -1.41 12.14 -10.86
N ARG A 147 -1.02 11.17 -11.68
CA ARG A 147 -0.68 11.42 -13.09
C ARG A 147 -1.85 12.04 -13.86
N GLN A 148 -3.06 11.53 -13.64
CA GLN A 148 -4.28 12.07 -14.24
C GLN A 148 -4.55 13.49 -13.75
N ALA A 149 -4.48 13.74 -12.44
CA ALA A 149 -4.71 15.03 -11.82
C ALA A 149 -3.72 16.11 -12.31
N ILE A 150 -2.47 15.73 -12.58
CA ILE A 150 -1.48 16.61 -13.21
C ILE A 150 -1.85 16.86 -14.69
N ALA A 151 -2.25 15.81 -15.41
CA ALA A 151 -2.53 15.89 -16.85
C ALA A 151 -3.79 16.69 -17.17
N ASP A 152 -4.83 16.63 -16.33
CA ASP A 152 -6.10 17.37 -16.50
C ASP A 152 -6.12 18.73 -15.80
N GLY A 153 -5.03 19.09 -15.08
CA GLY A 153 -4.89 20.38 -14.43
C GLY A 153 -5.61 20.50 -13.08
N THR A 154 -6.17 19.42 -12.55
CA THR A 154 -6.79 19.38 -11.20
C THR A 154 -5.75 19.58 -10.11
N MET A 155 -4.53 19.11 -10.35
CA MET A 155 -3.37 19.35 -9.48
C MET A 155 -2.39 20.31 -10.14
N ASN A 156 -2.02 21.38 -9.43
CA ASN A 156 -1.06 22.37 -9.94
C ASN A 156 0.37 21.77 -9.93
N PRO A 157 1.01 21.60 -11.12
CA PRO A 157 2.32 20.98 -11.19
C PRO A 157 3.44 21.82 -10.53
N ASP A 158 3.29 23.14 -10.48
CA ASP A 158 4.31 24.02 -9.90
C ASP A 158 4.27 23.99 -8.37
N GLU A 159 3.07 23.91 -7.78
CA GLU A 159 2.89 23.67 -6.34
C GLU A 159 3.44 22.30 -5.94
N LEU A 160 3.15 21.27 -6.75
CA LEU A 160 3.70 19.93 -6.52
C LEU A 160 5.23 19.91 -6.58
N ARG A 161 5.85 20.62 -7.55
CA ARG A 161 7.32 20.78 -7.62
C ARG A 161 7.88 21.44 -6.38
N GLN A 162 7.26 22.54 -5.94
CA GLN A 162 7.70 23.24 -4.72
C GLN A 162 7.59 22.32 -3.49
N GLY A 163 6.51 21.55 -3.37
CA GLY A 163 6.33 20.56 -2.31
C GLY A 163 7.45 19.51 -2.32
N ILE A 164 7.77 18.94 -3.49
CA ILE A 164 8.85 17.95 -3.64
C ILE A 164 10.22 18.54 -3.31
N LEU A 165 10.48 19.78 -3.70
CA LEU A 165 11.73 20.47 -3.40
C LEU A 165 11.87 20.77 -1.90
N ALA A 166 10.77 21.04 -1.20
CA ALA A 166 10.76 21.33 0.24
C ALA A 166 10.76 20.05 1.10
N MET A 167 10.37 18.91 0.52
CA MET A 167 10.26 17.63 1.24
C MET A 167 11.65 17.04 1.50
N GLU A 168 11.85 16.52 2.71
CA GLU A 168 13.01 15.68 3.00
C GLU A 168 12.87 14.35 2.27
N MET A 169 13.87 13.99 1.47
CA MET A 169 13.85 12.78 0.64
C MET A 169 15.07 11.90 0.93
N PRO A 170 14.92 10.58 0.84
CA PRO A 170 16.00 9.63 1.10
C PRO A 170 17.21 9.79 0.16
N SER A 171 17.00 10.30 -1.04
CA SER A 171 18.09 10.59 -1.99
C SER A 171 17.71 11.71 -2.97
N GLU A 172 18.71 12.42 -3.46
CA GLU A 172 18.52 13.45 -4.49
C GLU A 172 18.11 12.84 -5.83
N GLU A 173 18.54 11.61 -6.12
CA GLU A 173 18.14 10.88 -7.31
C GLU A 173 16.61 10.64 -7.37
N LEU A 174 16.02 10.26 -6.25
CA LEU A 174 14.55 10.10 -6.15
C LEU A 174 13.82 11.43 -6.35
N ARG A 175 14.33 12.52 -5.78
CA ARG A 175 13.78 13.86 -6.00
C ARG A 175 13.78 14.21 -7.48
N MET A 176 14.92 14.01 -8.14
CA MET A 176 15.05 14.29 -9.57
C MET A 176 14.12 13.42 -10.43
N ASN A 177 13.89 12.16 -10.04
CA ASN A 177 12.94 11.28 -10.74
C ASN A 177 11.51 11.83 -10.70
N PHE A 178 11.03 12.30 -9.55
CA PHE A 178 9.72 12.94 -9.45
C PHE A 178 9.61 14.22 -10.27
N LEU A 179 10.62 15.10 -10.19
CA LEU A 179 10.63 16.35 -10.94
C LEU A 179 10.62 16.10 -12.46
N LYS A 180 11.36 15.10 -12.90
CA LYS A 180 11.38 14.67 -14.29
C LYS A 180 10.03 14.11 -14.73
N GLU A 181 9.40 13.27 -13.91
CA GLU A 181 8.09 12.70 -14.20
C GLU A 181 6.99 13.78 -14.33
N ILE A 182 6.99 14.82 -13.48
CA ILE A 182 6.09 15.96 -13.62
C ILE A 182 6.30 16.64 -14.98
N ALA A 183 7.55 16.86 -15.37
CA ALA A 183 7.88 17.49 -16.65
C ALA A 183 7.43 16.64 -17.85
N GLU A 184 7.57 15.31 -17.76
CA GLU A 184 7.12 14.36 -18.79
C GLU A 184 5.59 14.37 -18.94
N ILE A 185 4.85 14.41 -17.84
CA ILE A 185 3.37 14.48 -17.85
C ILE A 185 2.92 15.80 -18.50
N GLN A 186 3.52 16.93 -18.10
CA GLN A 186 3.18 18.26 -18.65
C GLN A 186 3.48 18.37 -20.15
N ASN A 187 4.57 17.75 -20.61
CA ASN A 187 4.96 17.78 -22.02
C ASN A 187 4.16 16.82 -22.91
N GLY A 188 3.16 16.11 -22.34
CA GLY A 188 2.28 15.22 -23.09
C GLY A 188 3.00 14.01 -23.70
N THR A 189 4.16 13.63 -23.19
CA THR A 189 4.83 12.39 -23.57
C THR A 189 3.99 11.22 -23.09
N LYS A 190 3.09 10.73 -23.99
CA LYS A 190 2.38 9.47 -23.74
C LYS A 190 3.40 8.41 -23.36
N PRO A 191 3.18 7.65 -22.29
CA PRO A 191 4.08 6.56 -21.93
C PRO A 191 4.29 5.71 -23.18
N LYS A 192 5.55 5.46 -23.52
CA LYS A 192 5.94 4.69 -24.71
C LYS A 192 5.16 3.38 -24.67
N LYS A 193 4.24 3.16 -25.59
CA LYS A 193 3.47 1.91 -25.64
C LYS A 193 4.48 0.78 -25.70
N VAL A 194 4.53 -0.03 -24.65
CA VAL A 194 5.42 -1.18 -24.60
C VAL A 194 5.08 -2.08 -25.76
N GLY A 195 5.97 -2.23 -26.70
CA GLY A 195 5.80 -3.07 -27.86
C GLY A 195 5.84 -4.55 -27.44
N ARG A 196 5.23 -5.43 -28.23
CA ARG A 196 5.15 -6.88 -27.98
C ARG A 196 6.54 -7.54 -27.77
N ASN A 197 7.60 -6.92 -28.29
CA ASN A 197 8.98 -7.40 -28.22
C ASN A 197 9.84 -6.66 -27.19
N ASP A 198 9.33 -5.61 -26.55
CA ASP A 198 10.05 -4.86 -25.53
C ASP A 198 10.16 -5.68 -24.23
N PRO A 199 11.18 -5.40 -23.39
CA PRO A 199 11.26 -5.98 -22.06
C PRO A 199 10.00 -5.67 -21.24
N CYS A 200 9.51 -6.67 -20.52
CA CYS A 200 8.33 -6.47 -19.67
C CYS A 200 8.63 -5.45 -18.56
N PRO A 201 7.81 -4.43 -18.35
CA PRO A 201 8.01 -3.45 -17.27
C PRO A 201 8.01 -4.07 -15.87
N CYS A 202 7.52 -5.30 -15.73
CA CYS A 202 7.53 -6.03 -14.45
C CYS A 202 8.93 -6.51 -14.00
N GLY A 203 9.99 -6.21 -14.75
CA GLY A 203 11.36 -6.60 -14.41
C GLY A 203 11.70 -8.09 -14.61
N SER A 204 10.79 -8.89 -15.16
CA SER A 204 10.99 -10.35 -15.34
C SER A 204 12.04 -10.72 -16.42
N GLY A 205 12.60 -9.76 -17.13
CA GLY A 205 13.52 -9.98 -18.27
C GLY A 205 12.89 -10.65 -19.49
N LYS A 206 11.60 -10.98 -19.45
CA LYS A 206 10.85 -11.58 -20.57
C LYS A 206 10.28 -10.50 -21.47
N LYS A 207 10.01 -10.87 -22.74
CA LYS A 207 9.31 -9.97 -23.67
C LYS A 207 7.87 -9.74 -23.23
N TYR A 208 7.38 -8.49 -23.35
CA TYR A 208 5.97 -8.14 -23.10
C TYR A 208 5.08 -8.83 -24.15
N LYS A 209 4.39 -9.87 -23.74
CA LYS A 209 3.32 -10.49 -24.54
C LYS A 209 1.98 -10.06 -23.91
N LYS A 210 1.14 -9.35 -24.71
CA LYS A 210 -0.28 -9.19 -24.36
C LYS A 210 -0.95 -10.53 -24.33
#